data_6d9a6f5d7c0c5b3fc936dc996eca68e2
#
_entry.id   6d9a6f5d7c0c5b3fc936dc996eca68e2
#
_cell.length_a   1.000
_cell.length_b   1.000
_cell.length_c   1.000
_cell.angle_alpha   90.00
_cell.angle_beta   90.00
_cell.angle_gamma   90.00
#
_symmetry.space_group_name_H-M   'P 1'
#
loop_
_entity.id
_entity.type
_entity.pdbx_description
1 polymer ?
#
loop_
_entity_poly.entity_id
_entity_poly.type
_entity_poly.pdbx_seq_one_letter_code
_entity_poly.pdbx_strand_id
1 'polypeptide(L)'
;MSTNINNNVLNPVIWGPHYWFVLYTIALSYPNNSNDSTKKKYYDFITNLPLFLPISDIGNVFSKFLDAYPVTPYLDSRESFVKWVHFIHNKVNLITGKEEISYQTALDDYLREYLPKPIYLSEKIKISKYYIFVSFIQSWINCVVPSSSEDRI
;
A
#
# COMPACT_ATOMS: atom_id res chain seq x y z
N MET A 1 15.45 -7.43 -29.46
CA MET A 1 14.13 -6.84 -29.75
C MET A 1 13.66 -6.13 -28.47
N SER A 2 13.83 -4.80 -28.41
CA SER A 2 13.28 -3.99 -27.30
C SER A 2 11.77 -3.93 -27.46
N THR A 3 11.04 -4.63 -26.62
CA THR A 3 9.60 -4.42 -26.50
C THR A 3 9.39 -3.05 -25.86
N ASN A 4 9.03 -2.06 -26.68
CA ASN A 4 8.40 -0.83 -26.19
C ASN A 4 7.11 -1.22 -25.45
N ILE A 5 7.24 -1.49 -24.17
CA ILE A 5 6.08 -1.54 -23.27
C ILE A 5 5.55 -0.11 -23.27
N ASN A 6 4.45 0.10 -23.99
CA ASN A 6 3.78 1.40 -24.08
C ASN A 6 3.70 2.05 -22.70
N ASN A 7 4.12 3.29 -22.59
CA ASN A 7 4.09 4.11 -21.35
C ASN A 7 2.73 4.14 -20.62
N ASN A 8 1.67 3.64 -21.24
CA ASN A 8 0.34 3.49 -20.68
C ASN A 8 0.18 2.26 -19.74
N VAL A 9 1.03 1.25 -19.84
CA VAL A 9 0.88 -0.01 -19.05
C VAL A 9 1.23 0.21 -17.59
N LEU A 10 2.19 1.09 -17.30
CA LEU A 10 2.66 1.38 -15.93
C LEU A 10 2.28 2.80 -15.49
N ASN A 11 1.09 3.28 -15.89
CA ASN A 11 0.63 4.61 -15.54
C ASN A 11 0.43 4.77 -14.01
N PRO A 12 1.16 5.70 -13.35
CA PRO A 12 1.06 5.93 -11.92
C PRO A 12 -0.34 6.33 -11.42
N VAL A 13 -1.16 6.90 -12.28
CA VAL A 13 -2.56 7.24 -11.96
C VAL A 13 -3.38 5.98 -11.66
N ILE A 14 -3.00 4.84 -12.26
CA ILE A 14 -3.70 3.57 -12.07
C ILE A 14 -3.19 2.85 -10.81
N TRP A 15 -1.88 2.62 -10.71
CA TRP A 15 -1.32 1.82 -9.62
C TRP A 15 -1.06 2.61 -8.33
N GLY A 16 -0.79 3.91 -8.42
CA GLY A 16 -0.43 4.74 -7.28
C GLY A 16 -1.46 4.73 -6.13
N PRO A 17 -2.77 4.90 -6.38
CA PRO A 17 -3.79 4.79 -5.34
C PRO A 17 -3.78 3.45 -4.60
N HIS A 18 -3.46 2.35 -5.29
CA HIS A 18 -3.38 1.02 -4.67
C HIS A 18 -2.18 0.89 -3.74
N TYR A 19 -1.03 1.47 -4.09
CA TYR A 19 0.14 1.51 -3.21
C TYR A 19 -0.14 2.34 -1.95
N TRP A 20 -0.80 3.48 -2.07
CA TRP A 20 -1.22 4.28 -0.90
C TRP A 20 -2.21 3.53 -0.02
N PHE A 21 -3.18 2.84 -0.62
CA PHE A 21 -4.12 2.00 0.11
C PHE A 21 -3.39 0.93 0.93
N VAL A 22 -2.42 0.23 0.33
CA VAL A 22 -1.61 -0.77 1.02
C VAL A 22 -0.79 -0.15 2.14
N LEU A 23 -0.14 1.00 1.91
CA LEU A 23 0.66 1.69 2.94
C LEU A 23 -0.17 2.14 4.13
N TYR A 24 -1.36 2.71 3.91
CA TYR A 24 -2.30 3.04 4.98
C TYR A 24 -2.77 1.78 5.73
N THR A 25 -3.07 0.69 5.02
CA THR A 25 -3.45 -0.59 5.65
C THR A 25 -2.35 -1.09 6.58
N ILE A 26 -1.11 -1.08 6.11
CA ILE A 26 0.07 -1.50 6.89
C ILE A 26 0.26 -0.60 8.11
N ALA A 27 0.15 0.72 7.95
CA ALA A 27 0.34 1.67 9.03
C ALA A 27 -0.79 1.58 10.09
N LEU A 28 -2.04 1.43 9.67
CA LEU A 28 -3.19 1.26 10.56
C LEU A 28 -3.20 -0.08 11.28
N SER A 29 -2.57 -1.10 10.72
CA SER A 29 -2.39 -2.41 11.37
C SER A 29 -1.12 -2.50 12.23
N TYR A 30 -0.29 -1.44 12.28
CA TYR A 30 0.93 -1.41 13.07
C TYR A 30 0.64 -1.63 14.56
N PRO A 31 1.41 -2.48 15.28
CA PRO A 31 1.20 -2.72 16.70
C PRO A 31 1.39 -1.45 17.53
N ASN A 32 0.55 -1.25 18.56
CA ASN A 32 0.69 -0.08 19.46
C ASN A 32 1.97 -0.15 20.31
N ASN A 33 2.41 -1.37 20.64
CA ASN A 33 3.62 -1.60 21.41
C ASN A 33 4.56 -2.48 20.57
N SER A 34 5.43 -1.85 19.80
CA SER A 34 6.38 -2.54 18.95
C SER A 34 7.72 -2.73 19.65
N ASN A 35 8.25 -3.95 19.62
CA ASN A 35 9.62 -4.22 20.00
C ASN A 35 10.59 -3.88 18.85
N ASP A 36 11.90 -3.87 19.14
CA ASP A 36 12.93 -3.50 18.17
C ASP A 36 12.94 -4.41 16.93
N SER A 37 12.65 -5.69 17.10
CA SER A 37 12.56 -6.64 15.98
C SER A 37 11.41 -6.29 15.04
N THR A 38 10.27 -5.90 15.59
CA THR A 38 9.11 -5.44 14.79
C THR A 38 9.43 -4.12 14.10
N LYS A 39 9.96 -3.13 14.83
CA LYS A 39 10.38 -1.84 14.25
C LYS A 39 11.34 -2.04 13.09
N LYS A 40 12.33 -2.93 13.25
CA LYS A 40 13.29 -3.24 12.19
C LYS A 40 12.62 -3.79 10.93
N LYS A 41 11.66 -4.70 11.05
CA LYS A 41 10.93 -5.27 9.89
C LYS A 41 10.15 -4.21 9.12
N TYR A 42 9.49 -3.30 9.82
CA TYR A 42 8.76 -2.20 9.17
C TYR A 42 9.71 -1.18 8.56
N TYR A 43 10.82 -0.88 9.23
CA TYR A 43 11.89 -0.07 8.66
C TYR A 43 12.43 -0.69 7.38
N ASP A 44 12.81 -1.96 7.40
CA ASP A 44 13.32 -2.68 6.22
C ASP A 44 12.28 -2.69 5.08
N PHE A 45 10.99 -2.88 5.40
CA PHE A 45 9.92 -2.82 4.40
C PHE A 45 9.84 -1.44 3.75
N ILE A 46 9.79 -0.37 4.54
CA ILE A 46 9.65 1.00 4.03
C ILE A 46 10.89 1.41 3.21
N THR A 47 12.09 1.14 3.70
CA THR A 47 13.34 1.53 3.02
C THR A 47 13.60 0.76 1.73
N ASN A 48 13.05 -0.45 1.59
CA ASN A 48 13.13 -1.24 0.37
C ASN A 48 11.96 -0.98 -0.60
N LEU A 49 10.89 -0.31 -0.17
CA LEU A 49 9.71 -0.05 -1.00
C LEU A 49 10.03 0.61 -2.35
N PRO A 50 10.99 1.57 -2.46
CA PRO A 50 11.36 2.17 -3.75
C PRO A 50 11.74 1.16 -4.82
N LEU A 51 12.34 0.02 -4.44
CA LEU A 51 12.76 -1.04 -5.37
C LEU A 51 11.56 -1.77 -6.02
N PHE A 52 10.40 -1.71 -5.38
CA PHE A 52 9.18 -2.39 -5.82
C PHE A 52 8.20 -1.45 -6.55
N LEU A 53 8.55 -0.17 -6.70
CA LEU A 53 7.74 0.74 -7.50
C LEU A 53 7.94 0.45 -8.98
N PRO A 54 6.83 0.42 -9.78
CA PRO A 54 6.88 -0.04 -11.17
C PRO A 54 7.77 0.80 -12.10
N ILE A 55 8.08 2.05 -11.72
CA ILE A 55 8.88 3.00 -12.49
C ILE A 55 10.09 3.41 -11.65
N SER A 56 11.29 3.10 -12.14
CA SER A 56 12.56 3.35 -11.43
C SER A 56 12.78 4.83 -11.06
N ASP A 57 12.39 5.75 -11.92
CA ASP A 57 12.53 7.19 -11.65
C ASP A 57 11.65 7.62 -10.46
N ILE A 58 10.44 7.07 -10.35
CA ILE A 58 9.56 7.29 -9.20
C ILE A 58 10.17 6.66 -7.95
N GLY A 59 10.71 5.45 -8.05
CA GLY A 59 11.45 4.79 -6.97
C GLY A 59 12.62 5.63 -6.47
N ASN A 60 13.43 6.20 -7.37
CA ASN A 60 14.56 7.07 -7.04
C ASN A 60 14.11 8.36 -6.32
N VAL A 61 13.01 8.97 -6.76
CA VAL A 61 12.44 10.14 -6.08
C VAL A 61 11.92 9.76 -4.69
N PHE A 62 11.25 8.63 -4.57
CA PHE A 62 10.75 8.14 -3.30
C PHE A 62 11.89 7.81 -2.33
N SER A 63 12.98 7.21 -2.80
CA SER A 63 14.19 6.97 -2.00
C SER A 63 14.75 8.27 -1.40
N LYS A 64 14.83 9.34 -2.19
CA LYS A 64 15.27 10.66 -1.70
C LYS A 64 14.34 11.23 -0.63
N PHE A 65 13.03 10.96 -0.69
CA PHE A 65 12.12 11.34 0.40
C PHE A 65 12.40 10.56 1.68
N LEU A 66 12.68 9.25 1.57
CA LEU A 66 13.01 8.44 2.74
C LEU A 66 14.32 8.90 3.40
N ASP A 67 15.30 9.36 2.61
CA ASP A 67 16.55 9.94 3.12
C ASP A 67 16.29 11.28 3.84
N ALA A 68 15.43 12.13 3.26
CA ALA A 68 15.11 13.44 3.82
C ALA A 68 14.16 13.36 5.03
N TYR A 69 13.27 12.36 5.05
CA TYR A 69 12.22 12.17 6.05
C TYR A 69 12.18 10.72 6.54
N PRO A 70 13.19 10.28 7.28
CA PRO A 70 13.31 8.88 7.71
C PRO A 70 12.13 8.44 8.57
N VAL A 71 11.69 7.20 8.37
CA VAL A 71 10.54 6.61 9.09
C VAL A 71 10.85 6.26 10.54
N THR A 72 12.12 6.07 10.88
CA THR A 72 12.55 5.55 12.19
C THR A 72 11.90 6.25 13.40
N PRO A 73 11.85 7.60 13.49
CA PRO A 73 11.25 8.28 14.65
C PRO A 73 9.73 8.04 14.79
N TYR A 74 9.11 7.54 13.76
CA TYR A 74 7.64 7.36 13.68
C TYR A 74 7.19 5.93 13.94
N LEU A 75 8.13 5.00 14.16
CA LEU A 75 7.84 3.60 14.46
C LEU A 75 7.61 3.33 15.97
N ASP A 76 7.47 4.37 16.79
CA ASP A 76 7.19 4.22 18.21
C ASP A 76 5.71 3.93 18.51
N SER A 77 4.80 4.38 17.64
CA SER A 77 3.37 4.11 17.79
C SER A 77 2.68 4.00 16.43
N ARG A 78 1.51 3.32 16.42
CA ARG A 78 0.64 3.26 15.24
C ARG A 78 0.27 4.67 14.76
N GLU A 79 -0.12 5.54 15.68
CA GLU A 79 -0.55 6.90 15.35
C GLU A 79 0.55 7.69 14.65
N SER A 80 1.77 7.66 15.17
CA SER A 80 2.91 8.37 14.57
C SER A 80 3.24 7.80 13.19
N PHE A 81 3.19 6.48 13.02
CA PHE A 81 3.46 5.86 11.73
C PHE A 81 2.39 6.19 10.68
N VAL A 82 1.10 6.20 11.04
CA VAL A 82 0.02 6.63 10.11
C VAL A 82 0.19 8.10 9.72
N LYS A 83 0.52 8.97 10.67
CA LYS A 83 0.81 10.39 10.38
C LYS A 83 2.01 10.57 9.44
N TRP A 84 3.04 9.76 9.61
CA TRP A 84 4.19 9.77 8.71
C TRP A 84 3.81 9.34 7.29
N VAL A 85 3.03 8.26 7.13
CA VAL A 85 2.54 7.82 5.81
C VAL A 85 1.74 8.94 5.15
N HIS A 86 0.85 9.60 5.90
CA HIS A 86 0.09 10.75 5.39
C HIS A 86 1.00 11.91 4.97
N PHE A 87 2.00 12.23 5.78
CA PHE A 87 2.97 13.29 5.47
C PHE A 87 3.71 12.99 4.15
N ILE A 88 4.22 11.78 3.98
CA ILE A 88 4.90 11.36 2.75
C ILE A 88 3.95 11.38 1.56
N HIS A 89 2.69 10.96 1.74
CA HIS A 89 1.67 11.04 0.69
C HIS A 89 1.49 12.48 0.19
N ASN A 90 1.38 13.43 1.10
CA ASN A 90 1.27 14.84 0.74
C ASN A 90 2.54 15.39 0.05
N LYS A 91 3.73 14.94 0.46
CA LYS A 91 4.97 15.31 -0.28
C LYS A 91 4.94 14.80 -1.72
N VAL A 92 4.45 13.58 -1.95
CA VAL A 92 4.27 13.05 -3.30
C VAL A 92 3.18 13.81 -4.06
N ASN A 93 2.07 14.18 -3.41
CA ASN A 93 1.04 15.01 -4.04
C ASN A 93 1.62 16.32 -4.57
N LEU A 94 2.37 17.04 -3.75
CA LEU A 94 2.99 18.33 -4.14
C LEU A 94 3.90 18.21 -5.37
N ILE A 95 4.78 17.19 -5.41
CA ILE A 95 5.68 17.02 -6.57
C ILE A 95 4.96 16.53 -7.83
N THR A 96 3.79 15.93 -7.68
CA THR A 96 2.94 15.50 -8.80
C THR A 96 1.92 16.56 -9.20
N GLY A 97 2.01 17.78 -8.63
CA GLY A 97 1.12 18.89 -8.94
C GLY A 97 -0.30 18.75 -8.38
N LYS A 98 -0.47 17.90 -7.37
CA LYS A 98 -1.74 17.74 -6.64
C LYS A 98 -1.73 18.58 -5.37
N GLU A 99 -2.91 18.93 -4.89
CA GLU A 99 -3.07 19.59 -3.60
C GLU A 99 -2.81 18.62 -2.42
N GLU A 100 -2.38 19.20 -1.32
CA GLU A 100 -2.31 18.46 -0.05
C GLU A 100 -3.73 18.16 0.45
N ILE A 101 -3.94 16.97 0.97
CA ILE A 101 -5.20 16.58 1.60
C ILE A 101 -5.04 16.59 3.13
N SER A 102 -6.12 16.90 3.83
CA SER A 102 -6.11 16.84 5.29
C SER A 102 -5.95 15.39 5.77
N TYR A 103 -5.39 15.22 6.98
CA TYR A 103 -5.26 13.89 7.59
C TYR A 103 -6.62 13.19 7.74
N GLN A 104 -7.65 13.94 8.14
CA GLN A 104 -9.01 13.38 8.27
C GLN A 104 -9.56 12.94 6.91
N THR A 105 -9.41 13.77 5.87
CA THR A 105 -9.84 13.42 4.51
C THR A 105 -9.15 12.15 4.00
N ALA A 106 -7.84 12.02 4.23
CA ALA A 106 -7.08 10.84 3.82
C ALA A 106 -7.58 9.56 4.52
N LEU A 107 -7.91 9.63 5.81
CA LEU A 107 -8.47 8.51 6.56
C LEU A 107 -9.91 8.18 6.12
N ASP A 108 -10.74 9.18 5.91
CA ASP A 108 -12.12 8.99 5.45
C ASP A 108 -12.16 8.35 4.05
N ASP A 109 -11.29 8.77 3.15
CA ASP A 109 -11.16 8.18 1.81
C ASP A 109 -10.67 6.73 1.89
N TYR A 110 -9.69 6.44 2.76
CA TYR A 110 -9.23 5.09 3.01
C TYR A 110 -10.36 4.20 3.57
N LEU A 111 -11.06 4.65 4.61
CA LEU A 111 -12.13 3.89 5.27
C LEU A 111 -13.33 3.68 4.35
N ARG A 112 -13.59 4.62 3.43
CA ARG A 112 -14.68 4.49 2.44
C ARG A 112 -14.54 3.25 1.56
N GLU A 113 -13.30 2.78 1.32
CA GLU A 113 -13.06 1.55 0.55
C GLU A 113 -13.58 0.29 1.25
N TYR A 114 -13.73 0.32 2.58
CA TYR A 114 -14.29 -0.78 3.37
C TYR A 114 -15.81 -0.71 3.55
N LEU A 115 -16.44 0.41 3.20
CA LEU A 115 -17.89 0.52 3.30
C LEU A 115 -18.55 -0.35 2.23
N PRO A 116 -19.71 -0.99 2.54
CA PRO A 116 -20.48 -1.73 1.55
C PRO A 116 -20.83 -0.82 0.38
N LYS A 117 -20.29 -1.11 -0.79
CA LYS A 117 -20.67 -0.39 -2.02
C LYS A 117 -22.02 -0.93 -2.48
N PRO A 118 -23.01 -0.07 -2.80
CA PRO A 118 -24.28 -0.54 -3.34
C PRO A 118 -24.01 -1.33 -4.62
N ILE A 119 -24.47 -2.58 -4.64
CA ILE A 119 -24.33 -3.46 -5.81
C ILE A 119 -25.39 -3.01 -6.81
N TYR A 120 -25.01 -2.16 -7.75
CA TYR A 120 -25.84 -1.92 -8.93
C TYR A 120 -25.68 -3.11 -9.88
N LEU A 121 -26.76 -3.86 -10.09
CA LEU A 121 -26.81 -5.06 -10.94
C LEU A 121 -26.34 -4.83 -12.40
N SER A 122 -26.16 -3.59 -12.84
CA SER A 122 -25.66 -3.22 -14.17
C SER A 122 -24.13 -3.19 -14.31
N GLU A 123 -23.36 -3.36 -13.24
CA GLU A 123 -21.89 -3.24 -13.26
C GLU A 123 -21.17 -4.60 -13.23
N LYS A 124 -21.52 -5.51 -14.14
CA LYS A 124 -20.83 -6.81 -14.30
C LYS A 124 -19.30 -6.70 -14.50
N ILE A 125 -18.78 -5.55 -14.85
CA ILE A 125 -17.38 -5.37 -15.24
C ILE A 125 -16.48 -4.98 -14.04
N LYS A 126 -17.01 -4.34 -13.00
CA LYS A 126 -16.20 -3.96 -11.82
C LYS A 126 -15.95 -5.14 -10.85
N ILE A 127 -16.77 -6.16 -10.87
CA ILE A 127 -16.62 -7.37 -10.05
C ILE A 127 -15.35 -8.14 -10.42
N SER A 128 -14.89 -8.09 -11.69
CA SER A 128 -13.74 -8.87 -12.13
C SER A 128 -12.41 -8.44 -11.50
N LYS A 129 -12.20 -7.14 -11.27
CA LYS A 129 -10.94 -6.62 -10.67
C LYS A 129 -10.84 -6.96 -9.18
N TYR A 130 -11.96 -6.92 -8.47
CA TYR A 130 -12.01 -7.29 -7.05
C TYR A 130 -11.83 -8.81 -6.88
N TYR A 131 -12.41 -9.60 -7.79
CA TYR A 131 -12.28 -11.06 -7.78
C TYR A 131 -10.84 -11.52 -8.04
N ILE A 132 -10.12 -10.86 -8.93
CA ILE A 132 -8.72 -11.19 -9.21
C ILE A 132 -7.84 -10.92 -7.99
N PHE A 133 -8.04 -9.81 -7.29
CA PHE A 133 -7.26 -9.47 -6.10
C PHE A 133 -7.60 -10.41 -4.92
N VAL A 134 -8.88 -10.68 -4.68
CA VAL A 134 -9.31 -11.63 -3.64
C VAL A 134 -8.85 -13.04 -3.96
N SER A 135 -8.91 -13.49 -5.22
CA SER A 135 -8.40 -14.79 -5.64
C SER A 135 -6.89 -14.90 -5.50
N PHE A 136 -6.15 -13.82 -5.76
CA PHE A 136 -4.70 -13.76 -5.56
C PHE A 136 -4.35 -13.87 -4.07
N ILE A 137 -5.00 -13.12 -3.20
CA ILE A 137 -4.83 -13.18 -1.74
C ILE A 137 -5.22 -14.57 -1.22
N GLN A 138 -6.34 -15.13 -1.67
CA GLN A 138 -6.79 -16.46 -1.25
C GLN A 138 -5.82 -17.56 -1.70
N SER A 139 -5.31 -17.45 -2.92
CA SER A 139 -4.27 -18.36 -3.44
C SER A 139 -2.99 -18.27 -2.62
N TRP A 140 -2.58 -17.06 -2.24
CA TRP A 140 -1.40 -16.82 -1.43
C TRP A 140 -1.57 -17.37 0.00
N ILE A 141 -2.73 -17.16 0.62
CA ILE A 141 -3.06 -17.72 1.94
C ILE A 141 -3.01 -19.25 1.89
N ASN A 142 -3.57 -19.86 0.86
CA ASN A 142 -3.56 -21.32 0.69
C ASN A 142 -2.16 -21.90 0.45
N CYS A 143 -1.24 -21.11 -0.10
CA CYS A 143 0.17 -21.51 -0.25
C CYS A 143 0.99 -21.37 1.04
N VAL A 144 0.60 -20.47 1.94
CA VAL A 144 1.35 -20.15 3.17
C VAL A 144 0.83 -20.91 4.39
N VAL A 145 -0.46 -21.30 4.39
CA VAL A 145 -1.06 -22.10 5.45
C VAL A 145 -1.05 -23.57 5.01
N PRO A 146 -0.21 -24.44 5.61
CA PRO A 146 -0.29 -25.88 5.32
C PRO A 146 -1.70 -26.37 5.67
N SER A 147 -2.35 -27.01 4.73
CA SER A 147 -3.58 -27.73 5.01
C SER A 147 -3.26 -28.78 6.09
N SER A 148 -3.79 -28.61 7.28
CA SER A 148 -3.78 -29.65 8.29
C SER A 148 -4.67 -30.79 7.78
N SER A 149 -4.07 -31.72 7.07
CA SER A 149 -4.70 -33.00 6.81
C SER A 149 -4.68 -33.80 8.12
N GLU A 150 -5.71 -33.65 8.92
CA GLU A 150 -6.11 -34.67 9.87
C GLU A 150 -6.93 -35.73 9.12
N ASP A 151 -6.25 -36.64 8.47
CA ASP A 151 -6.80 -37.97 8.24
C ASP A 151 -6.24 -38.90 9.31
N ARG A 152 -7.02 -39.10 10.33
CA ARG A 152 -6.86 -40.26 11.22
C ARG A 152 -7.94 -41.28 10.89
N ILE A 153 -7.51 -42.38 10.40
CA ILE A 153 -8.16 -43.69 10.62
C ILE A 153 -7.67 -44.26 11.93
#